data_72597047bad716b13957c8162201a9c7
#
_entry.id   72597047bad716b13957c8162201a9c7
#
_cell.length_a   1.000
_cell.length_b   1.000
_cell.length_c   1.000
_cell.angle_alpha   90.00
_cell.angle_beta   90.00
_cell.angle_gamma   90.00
#
_symmetry.space_group_name_H-M   'P 1'
#
loop_
_entity.id
_entity.type
_entity.pdbx_description
1 polymer ?
#
loop_
_entity_poly.entity_id
_entity_poly.type
_entity_poly.pdbx_seq_one_letter_code
_entity_poly.pdbx_strand_id
1 'polypeptide(L)'
;WGPEGCGKATAASIFARALQCGGDSPPCGTCQACEKVERGSPPDVIQVVPEKGKKSIGIEAVRDQVLERAYQRPQEGRRMVFIVDDAHRVTTQAFNAFLKTLEEPAQDAVFILVTPNLHALPPTVLSRCRQLRFRALGRDEQRQILSAHLADEAVDFDKLISLSMGRLGKAFGADQSALEERREAAL
;
A
#
# COMPACT_ATOMS: atom_id res chain seq x y z
N TRP A 1 8.06 5.99 -2.42
CA TRP A 1 8.96 5.76 -1.30
C TRP A 1 8.90 6.89 -0.29
N GLY A 2 9.32 6.65 0.96
CA GLY A 2 9.32 7.65 2.04
C GLY A 2 9.16 7.02 3.42
N PRO A 3 9.16 7.82 4.51
CA PRO A 3 9.10 7.32 5.88
C PRO A 3 7.95 6.35 6.12
N GLU A 4 8.09 5.45 7.09
CA GLU A 4 6.99 4.58 7.53
C GLU A 4 5.84 5.42 8.12
N GLY A 5 4.60 4.97 7.91
CA GLY A 5 3.41 5.65 8.45
C GLY A 5 3.01 6.95 7.74
N CYS A 6 3.64 7.35 6.62
CA CYS A 6 3.27 8.54 5.85
C CYS A 6 2.21 8.28 4.75
N GLY A 7 1.48 7.17 4.81
CA GLY A 7 0.36 6.88 3.91
C GLY A 7 0.72 6.24 2.57
N LYS A 8 1.92 5.68 2.39
CA LYS A 8 2.35 5.05 1.12
C LYS A 8 1.46 3.88 0.69
N ALA A 9 1.22 2.93 1.59
CA ALA A 9 0.37 1.76 1.32
C ALA A 9 -1.09 2.18 1.06
N THR A 10 -1.59 3.14 1.82
CA THR A 10 -2.92 3.74 1.61
C THR A 10 -3.03 4.36 0.21
N ALA A 11 -2.03 5.15 -0.20
CA ALA A 11 -2.01 5.74 -1.54
C ALA A 11 -1.91 4.68 -2.63
N ALA A 12 -1.15 3.60 -2.43
CA ALA A 12 -1.08 2.46 -3.36
C ALA A 12 -2.45 1.78 -3.52
N SER A 13 -3.17 1.56 -2.41
CA SER A 13 -4.51 0.99 -2.41
C SER A 13 -5.53 1.91 -3.10
N ILE A 14 -5.51 3.22 -2.81
CA ILE A 14 -6.39 4.21 -3.47
C ILE A 14 -6.09 4.27 -4.98
N PHE A 15 -4.83 4.22 -5.37
CA PHE A 15 -4.45 4.22 -6.78
C PHE A 15 -4.90 2.94 -7.49
N ALA A 16 -4.73 1.78 -6.87
CA ALA A 16 -5.28 0.51 -7.38
C ALA A 16 -6.80 0.58 -7.56
N ARG A 17 -7.51 1.14 -6.56
CA ARG A 17 -8.96 1.37 -6.62
C ARG A 17 -9.35 2.30 -7.77
N ALA A 18 -8.58 3.36 -8.03
CA ALA A 18 -8.82 4.26 -9.15
C ALA A 18 -8.62 3.56 -10.51
N LEU A 19 -7.59 2.69 -10.63
CA LEU A 19 -7.33 1.90 -11.85
C LEU A 19 -8.43 0.90 -12.16
N GLN A 20 -9.10 0.35 -11.14
CA GLN A 20 -10.22 -0.58 -11.29
C GLN A 20 -11.57 0.10 -11.46
N CYS A 21 -11.67 1.38 -11.10
CA CYS A 21 -12.93 2.11 -11.07
C CYS A 21 -13.57 2.24 -12.45
N GLY A 22 -14.85 1.92 -12.53
CA GLY A 22 -15.69 2.08 -13.73
C GLY A 22 -16.45 3.41 -13.80
N GLY A 23 -16.40 4.24 -12.74
CA GLY A 23 -17.13 5.52 -12.69
C GLY A 23 -16.37 6.66 -13.36
N ASP A 24 -17.05 7.78 -13.56
CA ASP A 24 -16.53 8.96 -14.28
C ASP A 24 -15.45 9.73 -13.48
N SER A 25 -15.45 9.61 -12.16
CA SER A 25 -14.48 10.27 -11.26
C SER A 25 -13.78 9.23 -10.37
N PRO A 26 -12.71 8.57 -10.86
CA PRO A 26 -12.00 7.53 -10.12
C PRO A 26 -11.15 8.08 -8.95
N PRO A 27 -11.14 7.39 -7.79
CA PRO A 27 -12.04 6.30 -7.40
C PRO A 27 -13.40 6.83 -6.94
N CYS A 28 -14.51 6.38 -7.54
CA CYS A 28 -15.85 6.88 -7.20
C CYS A 28 -16.34 6.42 -5.81
N GLY A 29 -15.76 5.37 -5.24
CA GLY A 29 -16.11 4.84 -3.92
C GLY A 29 -17.35 3.94 -3.88
N THR A 30 -18.24 4.01 -4.87
CA THR A 30 -19.57 3.39 -4.85
C THR A 30 -19.77 2.27 -5.88
N CYS A 31 -18.88 2.12 -6.86
CA CYS A 31 -19.00 1.02 -7.81
C CYS A 31 -18.46 -0.28 -7.21
N GLN A 32 -18.94 -1.41 -7.73
CA GLN A 32 -18.58 -2.75 -7.27
C GLN A 32 -17.06 -2.98 -7.20
N ALA A 33 -16.29 -2.47 -8.19
CA ALA A 33 -14.85 -2.57 -8.19
C ALA A 33 -14.22 -1.80 -7.01
N CYS A 34 -14.68 -0.58 -6.73
CA CYS A 34 -14.22 0.20 -5.58
C CYS A 34 -14.50 -0.49 -4.26
N GLU A 35 -15.70 -1.05 -4.09
CA GLU A 35 -16.08 -1.79 -2.87
C GLU A 35 -15.24 -3.06 -2.69
N LYS A 36 -14.98 -3.82 -3.77
CA LYS A 36 -14.14 -5.03 -3.70
C LYS A 36 -12.71 -4.71 -3.26
N VAL A 37 -12.10 -3.64 -3.79
CA VAL A 37 -10.76 -3.20 -3.38
C VAL A 37 -10.75 -2.79 -1.92
N GLU A 38 -11.76 -2.09 -1.45
CA GLU A 38 -11.89 -1.65 -0.06
C GLU A 38 -12.03 -2.82 0.92
N ARG A 39 -12.80 -3.85 0.54
CA ARG A 39 -12.96 -5.08 1.32
C ARG A 39 -11.76 -6.04 1.24
N GLY A 40 -10.71 -5.69 0.49
CA GLY A 40 -9.48 -6.50 0.35
C GLY A 40 -9.65 -7.79 -0.48
N SER A 41 -10.70 -7.89 -1.30
CA SER A 41 -10.97 -9.08 -2.13
C SER A 41 -11.16 -8.79 -3.64
N PRO A 42 -10.41 -7.88 -4.25
CA PRO A 42 -10.48 -7.66 -5.69
C PRO A 42 -9.72 -8.75 -6.44
N PRO A 43 -10.29 -9.38 -7.49
CA PRO A 43 -9.62 -10.45 -8.23
C PRO A 43 -8.36 -9.97 -8.99
N ASP A 44 -8.37 -8.71 -9.43
CA ASP A 44 -7.34 -8.11 -10.28
C ASP A 44 -6.37 -7.19 -9.54
N VAL A 45 -6.43 -7.12 -8.19
CA VAL A 45 -5.45 -6.42 -7.36
C VAL A 45 -4.78 -7.40 -6.41
N ILE A 46 -3.54 -7.68 -6.65
CA ILE A 46 -2.76 -8.69 -5.93
C ILE A 46 -1.81 -8.01 -4.97
N GLN A 47 -1.97 -8.30 -3.68
CA GLN A 47 -1.01 -7.93 -2.65
C GLN A 47 0.08 -8.99 -2.59
N VAL A 48 1.30 -8.61 -2.97
CA VAL A 48 2.45 -9.53 -2.94
C VAL A 48 2.99 -9.59 -1.52
N VAL A 49 2.85 -10.74 -0.90
CA VAL A 49 3.22 -10.98 0.48
C VAL A 49 4.27 -12.09 0.59
N PRO A 50 5.08 -12.12 1.66
CA PRO A 50 5.96 -13.24 1.92
C PRO A 50 5.18 -14.55 2.05
N GLU A 51 5.83 -15.67 1.72
CA GLU A 51 5.31 -16.99 2.03
C GLU A 51 5.09 -17.16 3.54
N LYS A 52 4.13 -18.03 3.90
CA LYS A 52 3.79 -18.29 5.31
C LYS A 52 5.03 -18.63 6.14
N GLY A 53 5.23 -17.87 7.21
CA GLY A 53 6.38 -18.04 8.12
C GLY A 53 7.68 -17.37 7.67
N LYS A 54 7.75 -16.79 6.48
CA LYS A 54 8.92 -16.04 6.00
C LYS A 54 8.74 -14.53 6.23
N LYS A 55 9.86 -13.84 6.52
CA LYS A 55 9.89 -12.37 6.67
C LYS A 55 10.25 -11.66 5.36
N SER A 56 10.87 -12.35 4.41
CA SER A 56 11.30 -11.82 3.12
C SER A 56 10.42 -12.38 1.99
N ILE A 57 10.26 -11.59 0.93
CA ILE A 57 9.56 -12.00 -0.30
C ILE A 57 10.58 -12.71 -1.18
N GLY A 58 10.48 -14.02 -1.24
CA GLY A 58 11.38 -14.88 -2.02
C GLY A 58 10.95 -15.01 -3.49
N ILE A 59 11.77 -15.75 -4.25
CA ILE A 59 11.51 -15.96 -5.68
C ILE A 59 10.22 -16.74 -5.93
N GLU A 60 9.86 -17.70 -5.06
CA GLU A 60 8.63 -18.48 -5.19
C GLU A 60 7.40 -17.55 -5.04
N ALA A 61 7.39 -16.69 -4.01
CA ALA A 61 6.31 -15.73 -3.83
C ALA A 61 6.15 -14.79 -5.04
N VAL A 62 7.25 -14.33 -5.64
CA VAL A 62 7.21 -13.50 -6.85
C VAL A 62 6.74 -14.32 -8.06
N ARG A 63 7.17 -15.57 -8.21
CA ARG A 63 6.74 -16.44 -9.30
C ARG A 63 5.22 -16.65 -9.26
N ASP A 64 4.71 -17.14 -8.14
CA ASP A 64 3.32 -17.56 -7.98
C ASP A 64 2.35 -16.36 -8.00
N GLN A 65 2.73 -15.27 -7.31
CA GLN A 65 1.82 -14.13 -7.15
C GLN A 65 1.96 -13.08 -8.26
N VAL A 66 3.10 -13.02 -8.94
CA VAL A 66 3.37 -12.01 -9.97
C VAL A 66 3.57 -12.62 -11.36
N LEU A 67 4.62 -13.46 -11.55
CA LEU A 67 5.03 -13.86 -12.90
C LEU A 67 3.98 -14.69 -13.63
N GLU A 68 3.29 -15.59 -12.91
CA GLU A 68 2.24 -16.42 -13.50
C GLU A 68 0.97 -15.63 -13.86
N ARG A 69 0.76 -14.50 -13.20
CA ARG A 69 -0.47 -13.68 -13.37
C ARG A 69 -0.26 -12.42 -14.17
N ALA A 70 0.98 -11.91 -14.27
CA ALA A 70 1.28 -10.63 -14.92
C ALA A 70 0.88 -10.58 -16.40
N TYR A 71 0.82 -11.74 -17.08
CA TYR A 71 0.44 -11.85 -18.48
C TYR A 71 -1.01 -12.34 -18.68
N GLN A 72 -1.74 -12.55 -17.59
CA GLN A 72 -3.17 -12.87 -17.67
C GLN A 72 -4.01 -11.61 -17.92
N ARG A 73 -5.14 -11.79 -18.57
CA ARG A 73 -6.11 -10.69 -18.71
C ARG A 73 -6.81 -10.45 -17.38
N PRO A 74 -7.12 -9.17 -17.03
CA PRO A 74 -7.98 -8.89 -15.89
C PRO A 74 -9.30 -9.67 -15.97
N GLN A 75 -9.78 -10.14 -14.83
CA GLN A 75 -11.02 -10.95 -14.76
C GLN A 75 -12.27 -10.06 -14.75
N GLU A 76 -12.25 -8.98 -13.99
CA GLU A 76 -13.41 -8.09 -13.80
C GLU A 76 -13.03 -6.62 -14.05
N GLY A 77 -11.79 -6.26 -13.76
CA GLY A 77 -11.28 -4.89 -13.85
C GLY A 77 -10.68 -4.55 -15.20
N ARG A 78 -10.05 -3.37 -15.25
CA ARG A 78 -9.37 -2.88 -16.46
C ARG A 78 -7.88 -3.17 -16.46
N ARG A 79 -7.30 -3.48 -15.29
CA ARG A 79 -5.87 -3.64 -15.09
C ARG A 79 -5.58 -4.75 -14.09
N MET A 80 -4.50 -5.47 -14.31
CA MET A 80 -3.89 -6.31 -13.28
C MET A 80 -2.96 -5.45 -12.44
N VAL A 81 -3.25 -5.27 -11.16
CA VAL A 81 -2.46 -4.40 -10.27
C VAL A 81 -1.73 -5.26 -9.23
N PHE A 82 -0.42 -5.12 -9.16
CA PHE A 82 0.43 -5.82 -8.21
C PHE A 82 1.00 -4.81 -7.22
N ILE A 83 0.65 -4.94 -5.94
CA ILE A 83 1.16 -4.09 -4.87
C ILE A 83 2.18 -4.89 -4.06
N VAL A 84 3.44 -4.48 -4.13
CA VAL A 84 4.52 -5.04 -3.31
C VAL A 84 4.76 -4.07 -2.17
N ASP A 85 4.07 -4.29 -1.07
CA ASP A 85 4.34 -3.52 0.15
C ASP A 85 5.61 -4.03 0.82
N ASP A 86 6.37 -3.14 1.47
CA ASP A 86 7.70 -3.46 1.97
C ASP A 86 8.64 -4.05 0.90
N ALA A 87 8.67 -3.47 -0.29
CA ALA A 87 9.49 -3.96 -1.41
C ALA A 87 10.99 -4.11 -1.07
N HIS A 88 11.49 -3.44 -0.03
CA HIS A 88 12.84 -3.65 0.51
C HIS A 88 13.07 -5.04 1.11
N ARG A 89 12.01 -5.81 1.35
CA ARG A 89 12.06 -7.20 1.84
C ARG A 89 12.10 -8.24 0.72
N VAL A 90 12.00 -7.81 -0.54
CA VAL A 90 12.16 -8.68 -1.71
C VAL A 90 13.63 -9.06 -1.84
N THR A 91 13.91 -10.35 -1.96
CA THR A 91 15.29 -10.83 -2.12
C THR A 91 15.87 -10.42 -3.47
N THR A 92 17.19 -10.28 -3.56
CA THR A 92 17.89 -9.96 -4.83
C THR A 92 17.54 -10.95 -5.93
N GLN A 93 17.47 -12.25 -5.59
CA GLN A 93 17.09 -13.29 -6.54
C GLN A 93 15.65 -13.11 -7.06
N ALA A 94 14.72 -12.76 -6.18
CA ALA A 94 13.33 -12.47 -6.57
C ALA A 94 13.23 -11.22 -7.45
N PHE A 95 13.97 -10.16 -7.15
CA PHE A 95 14.04 -8.99 -8.03
C PHE A 95 14.61 -9.33 -9.41
N ASN A 96 15.67 -10.14 -9.48
CA ASN A 96 16.22 -10.55 -10.77
C ASN A 96 15.21 -11.32 -11.62
N ALA A 97 14.42 -12.20 -11.01
CA ALA A 97 13.33 -12.89 -11.71
C ALA A 97 12.23 -11.91 -12.21
N PHE A 98 12.02 -10.83 -11.48
CA PHE A 98 11.02 -9.82 -11.79
C PHE A 98 11.46 -8.80 -12.85
N LEU A 99 12.77 -8.63 -13.12
CA LEU A 99 13.30 -7.61 -14.03
C LEU A 99 12.70 -7.70 -15.43
N LYS A 100 12.60 -8.90 -16.00
CA LYS A 100 12.03 -9.08 -17.34
C LYS A 100 10.59 -8.57 -17.44
N THR A 101 9.79 -8.85 -16.42
CA THR A 101 8.39 -8.39 -16.36
C THR A 101 8.28 -6.87 -16.15
N LEU A 102 9.26 -6.26 -15.48
CA LEU A 102 9.34 -4.79 -15.33
C LEU A 102 9.82 -4.11 -16.62
N GLU A 103 10.65 -4.79 -17.43
CA GLU A 103 11.13 -4.28 -18.72
C GLU A 103 10.03 -4.31 -19.78
N GLU A 104 9.31 -5.42 -19.85
CA GLU A 104 8.28 -5.69 -20.86
C GLU A 104 6.97 -6.10 -20.16
N PRO A 105 6.32 -5.16 -19.42
CA PRO A 105 5.07 -5.47 -18.74
C PRO A 105 3.96 -5.75 -19.76
N ALA A 106 3.06 -6.66 -19.41
CA ALA A 106 1.83 -6.80 -20.19
C ALA A 106 1.08 -5.46 -20.21
N GLN A 107 0.36 -5.18 -21.30
CA GLN A 107 -0.29 -3.90 -21.55
C GLN A 107 -1.20 -3.45 -20.39
N ASP A 108 -1.81 -4.41 -19.73
CA ASP A 108 -2.76 -4.16 -18.63
C ASP A 108 -2.17 -4.39 -17.24
N ALA A 109 -0.88 -4.68 -17.11
CA ALA A 109 -0.23 -4.87 -15.83
C ALA A 109 0.33 -3.57 -15.26
N VAL A 110 0.08 -3.33 -13.97
CA VAL A 110 0.62 -2.19 -13.22
C VAL A 110 1.29 -2.70 -11.95
N PHE A 111 2.54 -2.28 -11.72
CA PHE A 111 3.32 -2.67 -10.55
C PHE A 111 3.54 -1.47 -9.63
N ILE A 112 3.22 -1.63 -8.34
CA ILE A 112 3.36 -0.60 -7.31
C ILE A 112 4.30 -1.14 -6.25
N LEU A 113 5.53 -0.61 -6.20
CA LEU A 113 6.53 -0.97 -5.20
C LEU A 113 6.52 0.08 -4.08
N VAL A 114 6.17 -0.34 -2.88
CA VAL A 114 6.16 0.52 -1.69
C VAL A 114 7.37 0.20 -0.82
N THR A 115 8.16 1.22 -0.46
CA THR A 115 9.36 1.03 0.38
C THR A 115 9.60 2.24 1.28
N PRO A 116 10.07 2.05 2.51
CA PRO A 116 10.57 3.14 3.34
C PRO A 116 11.94 3.65 2.87
N ASN A 117 12.75 2.79 2.26
CA ASN A 117 14.12 3.09 1.85
C ASN A 117 14.33 2.77 0.36
N LEU A 118 14.50 3.80 -0.44
CA LEU A 118 14.73 3.66 -1.89
C LEU A 118 16.05 2.92 -2.20
N HIS A 119 17.09 3.17 -1.41
CA HIS A 119 18.41 2.58 -1.62
C HIS A 119 18.48 1.08 -1.31
N ALA A 120 17.44 0.52 -0.68
CA ALA A 120 17.33 -0.91 -0.47
C ALA A 120 16.87 -1.69 -1.73
N LEU A 121 16.42 -0.98 -2.76
CA LEU A 121 16.02 -1.58 -4.04
C LEU A 121 17.18 -1.55 -5.04
N PRO A 122 17.35 -2.59 -5.87
CA PRO A 122 18.38 -2.62 -6.89
C PRO A 122 18.25 -1.44 -7.88
N PRO A 123 19.37 -0.82 -8.30
CA PRO A 123 19.33 0.25 -9.31
C PRO A 123 18.65 -0.17 -10.63
N THR A 124 18.77 -1.44 -10.98
CA THR A 124 18.11 -2.04 -12.16
C THR A 124 16.59 -2.01 -12.09
N VAL A 125 16.01 -2.12 -10.90
CA VAL A 125 14.57 -1.97 -10.64
C VAL A 125 14.20 -0.48 -10.67
N LEU A 126 15.00 0.36 -10.00
CA LEU A 126 14.72 1.79 -9.89
C LEU A 126 14.73 2.51 -11.24
N SER A 127 15.57 2.08 -12.17
CA SER A 127 15.65 2.65 -13.53
C SER A 127 14.39 2.38 -14.37
N ARG A 128 13.58 1.39 -14.00
CA ARG A 128 12.36 0.97 -14.70
C ARG A 128 11.07 1.44 -14.00
N CYS A 129 11.21 2.10 -12.86
CA CYS A 129 10.08 2.56 -12.07
C CYS A 129 10.02 4.10 -12.03
N ARG A 130 8.81 4.65 -12.14
CA ARG A 130 8.60 6.06 -11.80
C ARG A 130 8.61 6.22 -10.29
N GLN A 131 9.50 7.07 -9.80
CA GLN A 131 9.67 7.27 -8.37
C GLN A 131 8.77 8.40 -7.87
N LEU A 132 7.93 8.09 -6.86
CA LEU A 132 7.12 9.05 -6.13
C LEU A 132 7.61 9.13 -4.68
N ARG A 133 7.98 10.32 -4.24
CA ARG A 133 8.45 10.57 -2.88
C ARG A 133 7.29 11.00 -1.99
N PHE A 134 7.09 10.30 -0.90
CA PHE A 134 6.22 10.70 0.20
C PHE A 134 7.04 11.37 1.28
N ARG A 135 6.55 12.46 1.83
CA ARG A 135 7.14 13.16 2.97
C ARG A 135 6.29 12.97 4.23
N ALA A 136 6.88 13.18 5.37
CA ALA A 136 6.11 13.36 6.60
C ALA A 136 5.18 14.57 6.44
N LEU A 137 3.97 14.47 6.97
CA LEU A 137 2.96 15.52 6.92
C LEU A 137 3.28 16.63 7.92
N GLY A 138 3.00 17.88 7.54
CA GLY A 138 3.03 19.02 8.44
C GLY A 138 1.96 18.93 9.53
N ARG A 139 2.08 19.71 10.62
CA ARG A 139 1.13 19.66 11.75
C ARG A 139 -0.30 19.98 11.32
N ASP A 140 -0.47 20.98 10.46
CA ASP A 140 -1.79 21.40 9.98
C ASP A 140 -2.44 20.34 9.08
N GLU A 141 -1.65 19.73 8.19
CA GLU A 141 -2.10 18.62 7.35
C GLU A 141 -2.54 17.41 8.20
N GLN A 142 -1.76 17.08 9.25
CA GLN A 142 -2.10 16.01 10.18
C GLN A 142 -3.40 16.30 10.94
N ARG A 143 -3.55 17.52 11.47
CA ARG A 143 -4.75 17.94 12.19
C ARG A 143 -5.99 17.82 11.30
N GLN A 144 -5.90 18.30 10.06
CA GLN A 144 -7.00 18.23 9.10
C GLN A 144 -7.43 16.79 8.81
N ILE A 145 -6.48 15.87 8.65
CA ILE A 145 -6.78 14.46 8.38
C ILE A 145 -7.35 13.80 9.63
N LEU A 146 -6.78 14.04 10.81
CA LEU A 146 -7.27 13.45 12.07
C LEU A 146 -8.69 13.92 12.38
N SER A 147 -8.98 15.20 12.24
CA SER A 147 -10.34 15.73 12.47
C SER A 147 -11.39 15.17 11.50
N ALA A 148 -10.99 14.81 10.28
CA ALA A 148 -11.89 14.20 9.31
C ALA A 148 -12.17 12.71 9.56
N HIS A 149 -11.29 12.01 10.27
CA HIS A 149 -11.37 10.55 10.48
C HIS A 149 -11.72 10.15 11.91
N LEU A 150 -11.38 10.97 12.89
CA LEU A 150 -11.68 10.74 14.30
C LEU A 150 -12.76 11.72 14.74
N ALA A 151 -14.01 11.23 14.77
CA ALA A 151 -15.17 12.02 15.17
C ALA A 151 -15.31 12.14 16.73
N ASP A 152 -14.40 11.55 17.50
CA ASP A 152 -14.47 11.52 18.96
C ASP A 152 -13.83 12.80 19.54
N GLU A 153 -14.65 13.63 20.20
CA GLU A 153 -14.23 14.89 20.86
C GLU A 153 -13.24 14.68 22.02
N ALA A 154 -13.09 13.44 22.49
CA ALA A 154 -12.18 13.10 23.61
C ALA A 154 -10.71 12.91 23.18
N VAL A 155 -10.41 12.98 21.88
CA VAL A 155 -9.06 12.71 21.35
C VAL A 155 -8.22 13.99 21.34
N ASP A 156 -7.10 13.97 22.08
CA ASP A 156 -6.11 15.06 22.05
C ASP A 156 -5.26 14.98 20.78
N PHE A 157 -5.68 15.69 19.74
CA PHE A 157 -4.98 15.74 18.45
C PHE A 157 -3.56 16.29 18.58
N ASP A 158 -3.28 17.25 19.44
CA ASP A 158 -1.95 17.82 19.59
C ASP A 158 -0.96 16.81 20.18
N LYS A 159 -1.41 16.00 21.10
CA LYS A 159 -0.65 14.87 21.64
C LYS A 159 -0.38 13.82 20.55
N LEU A 160 -1.40 13.42 19.78
CA LEU A 160 -1.24 12.46 18.67
C LEU A 160 -0.30 12.98 17.58
N ILE A 161 -0.43 14.23 17.18
CA ILE A 161 0.44 14.89 16.20
C ILE A 161 1.88 14.91 16.67
N SER A 162 2.11 15.23 17.96
CA SER A 162 3.45 15.27 18.55
C SER A 162 4.11 13.88 18.57
N LEU A 163 3.36 12.85 18.90
CA LEU A 163 3.83 11.46 18.93
C LEU A 163 4.05 10.87 17.53
N SER A 164 3.24 11.27 16.56
CA SER A 164 3.30 10.73 15.18
C SER A 164 4.50 11.25 14.39
N MET A 165 5.02 12.43 14.70
CA MET A 165 6.11 13.09 13.96
C MET A 165 5.85 13.12 12.44
N GLY A 166 4.62 13.43 12.01
CA GLY A 166 4.23 13.47 10.61
C GLY A 166 3.89 12.12 9.99
N ARG A 167 3.77 11.06 10.79
CA ARG A 167 3.51 9.68 10.36
C ARG A 167 2.16 9.22 10.88
N LEU A 168 1.08 9.65 10.24
CA LEU A 168 -0.29 9.39 10.71
C LEU A 168 -0.62 7.92 10.96
N GLY A 169 0.01 6.99 10.23
CA GLY A 169 -0.14 5.56 10.51
C GLY A 169 0.28 5.15 11.93
N LYS A 170 1.18 5.90 12.57
CA LYS A 170 1.52 5.71 13.98
C LYS A 170 0.47 6.30 14.92
N ALA A 171 -0.15 7.41 14.54
CA ALA A 171 -1.22 8.01 15.33
C ALA A 171 -2.46 7.10 15.36
N PHE A 172 -2.86 6.57 14.22
CA PHE A 172 -3.98 5.62 14.14
C PHE A 172 -3.70 4.30 14.88
N GLY A 173 -2.46 3.78 14.80
CA GLY A 173 -2.08 2.58 15.55
C GLY A 173 -2.03 2.79 17.07
N ALA A 174 -1.60 3.97 17.53
CA ALA A 174 -1.60 4.32 18.94
C ALA A 174 -3.02 4.47 19.53
N ASP A 175 -3.97 4.97 18.72
CA ASP A 175 -5.37 5.12 19.11
C ASP A 175 -6.06 3.75 19.23
N GLN A 176 -5.78 2.82 18.30
CA GLN A 176 -6.30 1.45 18.40
C GLN A 176 -5.80 0.71 19.63
N SER A 177 -4.52 0.83 20.00
CA SER A 177 -3.99 0.22 21.24
C SER A 177 -4.62 0.83 22.48
N ALA A 178 -4.83 2.13 22.51
CA ALA A 178 -5.48 2.82 23.63
C ALA A 178 -6.98 2.45 23.76
N LEU A 179 -7.65 2.17 22.64
CA LEU A 179 -9.03 1.69 22.63
C LEU A 179 -9.13 0.22 23.09
N GLU A 180 -8.17 -0.62 22.73
CA GLU A 180 -8.08 -2.01 23.17
C GLU A 180 -7.80 -2.09 24.67
N GLU A 181 -6.84 -1.30 25.19
CA GLU A 181 -6.56 -1.20 26.63
C GLU A 181 -7.77 -0.72 27.45
N ARG A 182 -8.55 0.23 26.93
CA ARG A 182 -9.79 0.69 27.59
C ARG A 182 -10.90 -0.36 27.56
N ARG A 183 -10.99 -1.17 26.50
CA ARG A 183 -11.93 -2.29 26.43
C ARG A 183 -11.57 -3.41 27.40
N GLU A 184 -10.29 -3.73 27.55
CA GLU A 184 -9.82 -4.75 28.49
C GLU A 184 -9.97 -4.30 29.96
N ALA A 185 -9.80 -3.01 30.24
CA ALA A 185 -9.99 -2.45 31.58
C ALA A 185 -11.46 -2.30 32.00
N ALA A 186 -12.41 -2.46 31.08
CA ALA A 186 -13.85 -2.36 31.32
C ALA A 186 -14.56 -3.73 31.44
N LEU A 187 -13.82 -4.84 31.33
CA LEU A 187 -14.24 -6.23 31.53
C LEU A 187 -13.75 -6.74 32.90
#